data_b9bd46c9b6a57ca86909fb1f39190806
#
_entry.id   b9bd46c9b6a57ca86909fb1f39190806
#
_cell.length_a   1.000
_cell.length_b   1.000
_cell.length_c   1.000
_cell.angle_alpha   90.00
_cell.angle_beta   90.00
_cell.angle_gamma   90.00
#
_symmetry.space_group_name_H-M   'P 1'
#
loop_
_entity.id
_entity.type
_entity.pdbx_description
1 polymer ?
#
loop_
_entity_poly.entity_id
_entity_poly.type
_entity_poly.pdbx_seq_one_letter_code
_entity_poly.pdbx_strand_id
1 'polypeptide(L)'
;MRFDGLDLNLLVAFEALIEERNVSAAARRLNLTQPAVTGALNRLRDYFRDDLLVLHGRKMQPTPKAEDLSGPVRRALLQIRGEITRAGDFTPATSSRHFRIIASDYAYTIGLADLFVRASALAPKVTFEVIPPSSQASERLERAEVDVAITVHPYVNAKYPSMELWRDSDVIISWRDAGYTTITEDIFFEVGHAVSTFGPDRRPSVTDEYIAKMDRERRVEVLLPSFGDLCRGVVGTRRLATMHRRYAEYFARVYPIAIHETWQPFPEIIQIAQWHKVRDSDPGLHWILRLLSEIQA
;
A
#
# COMPACT_ATOMS: atom_id res chain seq x y z
N MET A 1 -27.16 21.52 -13.47
CA MET A 1 -26.22 22.65 -13.28
C MET A 1 -24.94 22.34 -14.04
N ARG A 2 -24.46 23.24 -14.89
CA ARG A 2 -23.22 23.03 -15.63
C ARG A 2 -22.16 24.03 -15.16
N PHE A 3 -20.99 23.56 -14.81
CA PHE A 3 -19.84 24.38 -14.50
C PHE A 3 -18.95 24.45 -15.75
N ASP A 4 -18.76 25.61 -16.33
CA ASP A 4 -18.01 25.81 -17.58
C ASP A 4 -18.39 24.84 -18.71
N GLY A 5 -19.71 24.56 -18.84
CA GLY A 5 -20.23 23.61 -19.82
C GLY A 5 -20.20 22.14 -19.40
N LEU A 6 -19.48 21.79 -18.34
CA LEU A 6 -19.40 20.43 -17.77
C LEU A 6 -20.49 20.22 -16.71
N ASP A 7 -21.23 19.15 -16.84
CA ASP A 7 -22.12 18.65 -15.78
C ASP A 7 -21.26 17.88 -14.76
N LEU A 8 -21.13 18.42 -13.56
CA LEU A 8 -20.27 17.81 -12.52
C LEU A 8 -20.69 16.39 -12.13
N ASN A 9 -21.95 16.00 -12.33
CA ASN A 9 -22.36 14.61 -12.13
C ASN A 9 -21.66 13.62 -13.08
N LEU A 10 -21.21 14.11 -14.24
CA LEU A 10 -20.45 13.28 -15.16
C LEU A 10 -19.08 12.88 -14.59
N LEU A 11 -18.51 13.67 -13.66
CA LEU A 11 -17.25 13.31 -12.99
C LEU A 11 -17.41 12.07 -12.10
N VAL A 12 -18.59 11.90 -11.49
CA VAL A 12 -18.91 10.68 -10.71
C VAL A 12 -19.00 9.47 -11.64
N ALA A 13 -19.60 9.64 -12.83
CA ALA A 13 -19.63 8.58 -13.84
C ALA A 13 -18.22 8.28 -14.39
N PHE A 14 -17.41 9.30 -14.60
CA PHE A 14 -16.02 9.15 -15.03
C PHE A 14 -15.22 8.33 -14.01
N GLU A 15 -15.25 8.69 -12.72
CA GLU A 15 -14.56 7.95 -11.65
C GLU A 15 -14.94 6.47 -11.66
N ALA A 16 -16.24 6.15 -11.69
CA ALA A 16 -16.72 4.78 -11.73
C ALA A 16 -16.27 4.02 -12.99
N LEU A 17 -16.31 4.67 -14.15
CA LEU A 17 -15.91 4.07 -15.43
C LEU A 17 -14.41 3.73 -15.46
N ILE A 18 -13.56 4.63 -14.95
CA ILE A 18 -12.10 4.43 -14.90
C ILE A 18 -11.72 3.29 -13.94
N GLU A 19 -12.40 3.21 -12.80
CA GLU A 19 -12.13 2.16 -11.81
C GLU A 19 -12.63 0.79 -12.27
N GLU A 20 -13.87 0.71 -12.76
CA GLU A 20 -14.49 -0.56 -13.16
C GLU A 20 -13.98 -1.06 -14.53
N ARG A 21 -13.52 -0.16 -15.41
CA ARG A 21 -13.14 -0.46 -16.80
C ARG A 21 -14.21 -1.27 -17.55
N ASN A 22 -15.47 -1.08 -17.15
CA ASN A 22 -16.63 -1.80 -17.65
C ASN A 22 -17.90 -0.98 -17.40
N VAL A 23 -18.62 -0.65 -18.47
CA VAL A 23 -19.82 0.20 -18.41
C VAL A 23 -20.93 -0.43 -17.58
N SER A 24 -21.14 -1.75 -17.69
CA SER A 24 -22.17 -2.46 -16.92
C SER A 24 -21.83 -2.54 -15.43
N ALA A 25 -20.54 -2.72 -15.08
CA ALA A 25 -20.09 -2.70 -13.69
C ALA A 25 -20.22 -1.29 -13.09
N ALA A 26 -19.82 -0.25 -13.81
CA ALA A 26 -19.98 1.13 -13.40
C ALA A 26 -21.47 1.49 -13.21
N ALA A 27 -22.36 1.02 -14.08
CA ALA A 27 -23.80 1.22 -13.95
C ALA A 27 -24.36 0.60 -12.66
N ARG A 28 -24.00 -0.65 -12.35
CA ARG A 28 -24.39 -1.29 -11.09
C ARG A 28 -23.88 -0.53 -9.87
N ARG A 29 -22.61 -0.11 -9.89
CA ARG A 29 -22.00 0.65 -8.78
C ARG A 29 -22.72 1.97 -8.52
N LEU A 30 -23.16 2.65 -9.59
CA LEU A 30 -23.84 3.94 -9.50
C LEU A 30 -25.35 3.81 -9.28
N ASN A 31 -25.92 2.60 -9.24
CA ASN A 31 -27.35 2.34 -9.23
C ASN A 31 -28.06 3.02 -10.43
N LEU A 32 -27.43 3.00 -11.60
CA LEU A 32 -27.94 3.53 -12.85
C LEU A 32 -28.12 2.41 -13.88
N THR A 33 -28.86 2.73 -14.96
CA THR A 33 -28.96 1.84 -16.11
C THR A 33 -27.70 1.94 -16.99
N GLN A 34 -27.34 0.85 -17.66
CA GLN A 34 -26.20 0.84 -18.59
C GLN A 34 -26.32 1.91 -19.71
N PRO A 35 -27.50 2.13 -20.34
CA PRO A 35 -27.69 3.24 -21.29
C PRO A 35 -27.39 4.62 -20.68
N ALA A 36 -27.77 4.86 -19.43
CA ALA A 36 -27.49 6.13 -18.76
C ALA A 36 -25.99 6.37 -18.60
N VAL A 37 -25.23 5.35 -18.19
CA VAL A 37 -23.77 5.44 -18.06
C VAL A 37 -23.07 5.54 -19.40
N THR A 38 -23.59 4.85 -20.45
CA THR A 38 -23.12 5.02 -21.84
C THR A 38 -23.34 6.46 -22.32
N GLY A 39 -24.51 7.04 -22.06
CA GLY A 39 -24.80 8.44 -22.36
C GLY A 39 -23.87 9.41 -21.62
N ALA A 40 -23.58 9.13 -20.34
CA ALA A 40 -22.61 9.91 -19.57
C ALA A 40 -21.20 9.85 -20.18
N LEU A 41 -20.74 8.65 -20.58
CA LEU A 41 -19.45 8.48 -21.24
C LEU A 41 -19.37 9.26 -22.56
N ASN A 42 -20.42 9.22 -23.40
CA ASN A 42 -20.43 9.97 -24.65
C ASN A 42 -20.35 11.49 -24.40
N ARG A 43 -21.09 12.02 -23.43
CA ARG A 43 -21.02 13.44 -23.05
C ARG A 43 -19.64 13.83 -22.52
N LEU A 44 -18.95 12.95 -21.79
CA LEU A 44 -17.58 13.16 -21.34
C LEU A 44 -16.61 13.18 -22.53
N ARG A 45 -16.76 12.26 -23.49
CA ARG A 45 -15.98 12.21 -24.73
C ARG A 45 -16.10 13.51 -25.52
N ASP A 46 -17.33 13.98 -25.70
CA ASP A 46 -17.63 15.24 -26.42
C ASP A 46 -16.96 16.43 -25.73
N TYR A 47 -17.06 16.49 -24.38
CA TYR A 47 -16.48 17.59 -23.60
C TYR A 47 -14.96 17.59 -23.61
N PHE A 48 -14.33 16.45 -23.36
CA PHE A 48 -12.88 16.33 -23.30
C PHE A 48 -12.24 16.13 -24.68
N ARG A 49 -13.03 15.90 -25.73
CA ARG A 49 -12.57 15.56 -27.09
C ARG A 49 -11.57 14.41 -27.08
N ASP A 50 -11.93 13.34 -26.37
CA ASP A 50 -11.12 12.15 -26.17
C ASP A 50 -12.03 10.96 -25.90
N ASP A 51 -11.65 9.78 -26.36
CA ASP A 51 -12.44 8.55 -26.17
C ASP A 51 -12.52 8.08 -24.71
N LEU A 52 -11.61 8.54 -23.86
CA LEU A 52 -11.47 8.26 -22.43
C LEU A 52 -11.34 6.79 -22.07
N LEU A 53 -12.14 5.92 -22.67
CA LEU A 53 -12.08 4.48 -22.55
C LEU A 53 -12.20 3.85 -23.93
N VAL A 54 -11.16 3.09 -24.31
CA VAL A 54 -11.06 2.37 -25.59
C VAL A 54 -11.07 0.88 -25.37
N LEU A 55 -11.66 0.15 -26.30
CA LEU A 55 -11.66 -1.31 -26.26
C LEU A 55 -10.32 -1.86 -26.74
N HIS A 56 -9.59 -2.56 -25.87
CA HIS A 56 -8.39 -3.30 -26.23
C HIS A 56 -8.62 -4.79 -26.01
N GLY A 57 -8.81 -5.51 -27.09
CA GLY A 57 -9.29 -6.89 -27.04
C GLY A 57 -10.72 -6.97 -26.45
N ARG A 58 -10.87 -7.63 -25.31
CA ARG A 58 -12.15 -7.76 -24.58
C ARG A 58 -12.25 -6.85 -23.35
N LYS A 59 -11.26 -6.01 -23.10
CA LYS A 59 -11.22 -5.13 -21.93
C LYS A 59 -11.20 -3.66 -22.35
N MET A 60 -11.94 -2.83 -21.64
CA MET A 60 -11.82 -1.40 -21.78
C MET A 60 -10.61 -0.89 -21.03
N GLN A 61 -9.84 0.00 -21.66
CA GLN A 61 -8.66 0.62 -21.07
C GLN A 61 -8.79 2.15 -21.17
N PRO A 62 -8.35 2.89 -20.12
CA PRO A 62 -8.31 4.33 -20.17
C PRO A 62 -7.28 4.81 -21.21
N THR A 63 -7.61 5.92 -21.87
CA THR A 63 -6.65 6.65 -22.70
C THR A 63 -5.62 7.37 -21.79
N PRO A 64 -4.45 7.78 -22.31
CA PRO A 64 -3.50 8.60 -21.55
C PRO A 64 -4.16 9.85 -20.95
N LYS A 65 -5.05 10.51 -21.68
CA LYS A 65 -5.80 11.66 -21.18
C LYS A 65 -6.73 11.31 -20.03
N ALA A 66 -7.39 10.17 -20.09
CA ALA A 66 -8.24 9.70 -19.00
C ALA A 66 -7.41 9.34 -17.75
N GLU A 67 -6.22 8.79 -17.92
CA GLU A 67 -5.28 8.55 -16.82
C GLU A 67 -4.83 9.87 -16.18
N ASP A 68 -4.47 10.87 -16.96
CA ASP A 68 -4.10 12.21 -16.47
C ASP A 68 -5.25 12.90 -15.71
N LEU A 69 -6.49 12.73 -16.18
CA LEU A 69 -7.68 13.30 -15.55
C LEU A 69 -8.10 12.55 -14.27
N SER A 70 -7.77 11.29 -14.15
CA SER A 70 -8.22 10.43 -13.04
C SER A 70 -7.88 11.02 -11.67
N GLY A 71 -6.63 11.42 -11.46
CA GLY A 71 -6.18 12.03 -10.21
C GLY A 71 -6.91 13.34 -9.87
N PRO A 72 -6.88 14.35 -10.75
CA PRO A 72 -7.61 15.62 -10.54
C PRO A 72 -9.10 15.43 -10.26
N VAL A 73 -9.79 14.59 -11.04
CA VAL A 73 -11.23 14.32 -10.85
C VAL A 73 -11.49 13.70 -9.48
N ARG A 74 -10.69 12.69 -9.09
CA ARG A 74 -10.85 12.04 -7.79
C ARG A 74 -10.64 13.03 -6.65
N ARG A 75 -9.58 13.86 -6.69
CA ARG A 75 -9.35 14.89 -5.66
C ARG A 75 -10.50 15.87 -5.56
N ALA A 76 -11.03 16.37 -6.69
CA ALA A 76 -12.16 17.27 -6.70
C ALA A 76 -13.43 16.63 -6.09
N LEU A 77 -13.74 15.38 -6.45
CA LEU A 77 -14.88 14.66 -5.89
C LEU A 77 -14.72 14.41 -4.40
N LEU A 78 -13.51 14.06 -3.94
CA LEU A 78 -13.22 13.87 -2.52
C LEU A 78 -13.40 15.18 -1.73
N GLN A 79 -12.93 16.30 -2.28
CA GLN A 79 -13.11 17.60 -1.65
C GLN A 79 -14.58 17.99 -1.58
N ILE A 80 -15.33 17.82 -2.67
CA ILE A 80 -16.78 18.07 -2.68
C ILE A 80 -17.50 17.20 -1.64
N ARG A 81 -17.17 15.92 -1.58
CA ARG A 81 -17.77 14.98 -0.61
C ARG A 81 -17.40 15.33 0.83
N GLY A 82 -16.15 15.70 1.10
CA GLY A 82 -15.66 15.99 2.45
C GLY A 82 -16.07 17.37 2.97
N GLU A 83 -16.02 18.40 2.12
CA GLU A 83 -16.20 19.80 2.56
C GLU A 83 -17.58 20.37 2.25
N ILE A 84 -18.21 19.96 1.14
CA ILE A 84 -19.45 20.59 0.67
C ILE A 84 -20.66 19.72 0.99
N THR A 85 -20.65 18.44 0.63
CA THR A 85 -21.85 17.61 0.79
C THR A 85 -21.94 17.01 2.19
N ARG A 86 -20.86 17.11 3.00
CA ARG A 86 -20.75 16.43 4.30
C ARG A 86 -21.38 15.04 4.19
N ALA A 87 -20.94 14.28 3.20
CA ALA A 87 -21.50 12.99 2.94
C ALA A 87 -21.26 12.10 4.15
N GLY A 88 -22.21 12.14 5.05
CA GLY A 88 -22.47 11.33 6.20
C GLY A 88 -21.30 11.15 7.17
N ASP A 89 -21.59 11.26 8.46
CA ASP A 89 -20.73 10.71 9.50
C ASP A 89 -20.41 9.27 9.12
N PHE A 90 -19.13 8.92 9.07
CA PHE A 90 -18.73 7.54 8.87
C PHE A 90 -19.22 6.72 10.05
N THR A 91 -20.22 5.90 9.81
CA THR A 91 -20.76 4.98 10.81
C THR A 91 -20.25 3.58 10.48
N PRO A 92 -19.27 3.06 11.22
CA PRO A 92 -18.64 1.77 10.89
C PRO A 92 -19.65 0.65 10.66
N ALA A 93 -20.62 0.48 11.56
CA ALA A 93 -21.61 -0.61 11.53
C ALA A 93 -22.46 -0.68 10.24
N THR A 94 -22.67 0.43 9.55
CA THR A 94 -23.53 0.51 8.37
C THR A 94 -22.77 0.82 7.08
N SER A 95 -21.54 1.29 7.18
CA SER A 95 -20.70 1.68 6.04
C SER A 95 -20.33 0.47 5.18
N SER A 96 -20.43 0.63 3.86
CA SER A 96 -19.92 -0.31 2.86
C SER A 96 -18.69 0.22 2.13
N ARG A 97 -17.94 1.10 2.77
CA ARG A 97 -16.76 1.73 2.19
C ARG A 97 -15.68 0.69 1.86
N HIS A 98 -15.01 0.91 0.74
CA HIS A 98 -13.81 0.19 0.35
C HIS A 98 -12.58 1.04 0.64
N PHE A 99 -11.63 0.52 1.42
CA PHE A 99 -10.38 1.19 1.74
C PHE A 99 -9.21 0.54 1.00
N ARG A 100 -8.39 1.39 0.38
CA ARG A 100 -7.16 1.00 -0.31
C ARG A 100 -5.95 1.42 0.50
N ILE A 101 -5.13 0.46 0.87
CA ILE A 101 -3.97 0.68 1.75
C ILE A 101 -2.72 0.14 1.06
N ILE A 102 -1.71 0.99 0.86
CA ILE A 102 -0.38 0.51 0.46
C ILE A 102 0.34 0.03 1.72
N ALA A 103 0.79 -1.23 1.72
CA ALA A 103 1.54 -1.80 2.83
C ALA A 103 2.42 -2.97 2.37
N SER A 104 3.59 -3.15 2.99
CA SER A 104 4.39 -4.36 2.84
C SER A 104 3.73 -5.53 3.57
N ASP A 105 4.16 -6.75 3.25
CA ASP A 105 3.77 -7.97 3.97
C ASP A 105 4.11 -7.91 5.46
N TYR A 106 5.22 -7.27 5.82
CA TYR A 106 5.58 -6.97 7.20
C TYR A 106 4.53 -6.06 7.87
N ALA A 107 4.24 -4.90 7.27
CA ALA A 107 3.26 -3.95 7.82
C ALA A 107 1.84 -4.56 7.88
N TYR A 108 1.51 -5.42 6.91
CA TYR A 108 0.27 -6.19 6.94
C TYR A 108 0.22 -7.11 8.16
N THR A 109 1.24 -7.95 8.36
CA THR A 109 1.22 -8.97 9.41
C THR A 109 1.31 -8.38 10.82
N ILE A 110 2.11 -7.32 11.00
CA ILE A 110 2.36 -6.73 12.32
C ILE A 110 1.30 -5.70 12.74
N GLY A 111 0.62 -5.08 11.77
CA GLY A 111 -0.37 -4.02 12.08
C GLY A 111 -1.74 -4.25 11.45
N LEU A 112 -1.81 -4.42 10.12
CA LEU A 112 -3.10 -4.45 9.44
C LEU A 112 -3.93 -5.72 9.73
N ALA A 113 -3.30 -6.86 10.00
CA ALA A 113 -4.03 -8.09 10.29
C ALA A 113 -4.95 -7.93 11.52
N ASP A 114 -4.45 -7.34 12.59
CA ASP A 114 -5.23 -7.08 13.80
C ASP A 114 -6.29 -5.98 13.57
N LEU A 115 -5.97 -4.96 12.76
CA LEU A 115 -6.96 -3.98 12.33
C LEU A 115 -8.14 -4.67 11.63
N PHE A 116 -7.86 -5.60 10.70
CA PHE A 116 -8.93 -6.29 9.95
C PHE A 116 -9.77 -7.19 10.85
N VAL A 117 -9.17 -7.84 11.84
CA VAL A 117 -9.92 -8.61 12.86
C VAL A 117 -10.88 -7.69 13.62
N ARG A 118 -10.41 -6.54 14.12
CA ARG A 118 -11.26 -5.56 14.81
C ARG A 118 -12.32 -4.97 13.89
N ALA A 119 -11.93 -4.61 12.67
CA ALA A 119 -12.85 -4.04 11.68
C ALA A 119 -13.96 -4.99 11.30
N SER A 120 -13.71 -6.30 11.23
CA SER A 120 -14.74 -7.30 10.89
C SER A 120 -15.91 -7.33 11.88
N ALA A 121 -15.65 -7.05 13.16
CA ALA A 121 -16.67 -6.95 14.19
C ALA A 121 -17.38 -5.59 14.20
N LEU A 122 -16.62 -4.49 14.00
CA LEU A 122 -17.13 -3.12 14.12
C LEU A 122 -17.81 -2.61 12.84
N ALA A 123 -17.37 -3.10 11.68
CA ALA A 123 -17.75 -2.60 10.35
C ALA A 123 -17.90 -3.74 9.34
N PRO A 124 -18.89 -4.62 9.50
CA PRO A 124 -18.98 -5.91 8.77
C PRO A 124 -19.18 -5.78 7.26
N LYS A 125 -19.51 -4.57 6.76
CA LYS A 125 -19.68 -4.30 5.32
C LYS A 125 -18.51 -3.52 4.71
N VAL A 126 -17.59 -3.04 5.54
CA VAL A 126 -16.37 -2.38 5.07
C VAL A 126 -15.43 -3.42 4.45
N THR A 127 -14.78 -3.05 3.37
CA THR A 127 -13.82 -3.91 2.68
C THR A 127 -12.46 -3.22 2.55
N PHE A 128 -11.41 -4.02 2.45
CA PHE A 128 -10.04 -3.55 2.36
C PHE A 128 -9.32 -4.16 1.17
N GLU A 129 -8.49 -3.36 0.50
CA GLU A 129 -7.52 -3.79 -0.50
C GLU A 129 -6.13 -3.41 -0.01
N VAL A 130 -5.25 -4.39 0.15
CA VAL A 130 -3.83 -4.15 0.46
C VAL A 130 -3.05 -4.20 -0.85
N ILE A 131 -2.35 -3.10 -1.14
CA ILE A 131 -1.57 -2.93 -2.36
C ILE A 131 -0.09 -2.99 -1.97
N PRO A 132 0.71 -3.87 -2.58
CA PRO A 132 2.14 -3.94 -2.32
C PRO A 132 2.86 -2.62 -2.63
N PRO A 133 3.94 -2.28 -1.89
CA PRO A 133 4.76 -1.11 -2.19
C PRO A 133 5.40 -1.22 -3.58
N SER A 134 5.48 -0.09 -4.27
CA SER A 134 6.15 0.02 -5.57
C SER A 134 6.68 1.43 -5.77
N SER A 135 7.44 1.66 -6.84
CA SER A 135 7.88 3.02 -7.23
C SER A 135 6.71 3.99 -7.48
N GLN A 136 5.54 3.46 -7.82
CA GLN A 136 4.32 4.26 -8.05
C GLN A 136 3.56 4.62 -6.75
N ALA A 137 4.02 4.17 -5.58
CA ALA A 137 3.31 4.42 -4.31
C ALA A 137 3.09 5.92 -4.04
N SER A 138 4.13 6.74 -4.26
CA SER A 138 4.06 8.20 -4.09
C SER A 138 3.08 8.84 -5.07
N GLU A 139 3.09 8.42 -6.34
CA GLU A 139 2.17 8.92 -7.37
C GLU A 139 0.72 8.53 -7.07
N ARG A 140 0.46 7.30 -6.64
CA ARG A 140 -0.87 6.85 -6.20
C ARG A 140 -1.40 7.65 -5.01
N LEU A 141 -0.52 7.98 -4.06
CA LEU A 141 -0.87 8.86 -2.94
C LEU A 141 -1.19 10.27 -3.43
N GLU A 142 -0.38 10.83 -4.33
CA GLU A 142 -0.58 12.15 -4.93
C GLU A 142 -1.91 12.24 -5.70
N ARG A 143 -2.26 11.19 -6.40
CA ARG A 143 -3.55 11.09 -7.12
C ARG A 143 -4.73 10.75 -6.20
N ALA A 144 -4.50 10.61 -4.90
CA ALA A 144 -5.50 10.15 -3.91
C ALA A 144 -6.16 8.80 -4.29
N GLU A 145 -5.45 7.93 -4.99
CA GLU A 145 -5.91 6.60 -5.41
C GLU A 145 -5.94 5.60 -4.26
N VAL A 146 -5.24 5.92 -3.19
CA VAL A 146 -5.21 5.14 -1.95
C VAL A 146 -5.67 5.99 -0.79
N ASP A 147 -6.21 5.34 0.24
CA ASP A 147 -6.64 6.01 1.46
C ASP A 147 -5.45 6.27 2.39
N VAL A 148 -4.59 5.28 2.54
CA VAL A 148 -3.39 5.31 3.39
C VAL A 148 -2.24 4.59 2.68
N ALA A 149 -1.03 5.12 2.83
CA ALA A 149 0.19 4.41 2.54
C ALA A 149 0.96 4.18 3.84
N ILE A 150 1.20 2.92 4.21
CA ILE A 150 2.12 2.57 5.29
C ILE A 150 3.50 2.43 4.68
N THR A 151 4.40 3.29 5.12
CA THR A 151 5.76 3.41 4.60
C THR A 151 6.77 3.55 5.74
N VAL A 152 8.05 3.63 5.41
CA VAL A 152 9.12 3.85 6.37
C VAL A 152 9.65 5.27 6.28
N HIS A 153 10.20 5.79 7.37
CA HIS A 153 10.62 7.18 7.53
C HIS A 153 11.39 7.76 6.33
N PRO A 154 12.39 7.10 5.71
CA PRO A 154 13.12 7.68 4.59
C PRO A 154 12.28 7.95 3.32
N TYR A 155 11.12 7.28 3.19
CA TYR A 155 10.24 7.40 2.02
C TYR A 155 9.00 8.26 2.28
N VAL A 156 8.93 8.92 3.44
CA VAL A 156 7.84 9.85 3.76
C VAL A 156 7.96 11.10 2.90
N ASN A 157 6.86 11.49 2.27
CA ASN A 157 6.77 12.74 1.54
C ASN A 157 6.25 13.85 2.46
N ALA A 158 7.10 14.82 2.81
CA ALA A 158 6.77 15.92 3.72
C ALA A 158 5.59 16.81 3.27
N LYS A 159 5.12 16.67 2.03
CA LYS A 159 3.94 17.41 1.52
C LYS A 159 2.61 16.90 2.07
N TYR A 160 2.58 15.71 2.66
CA TYR A 160 1.37 15.02 3.08
C TYR A 160 1.33 14.80 4.59
N PRO A 161 0.13 14.83 5.18
CA PRO A 161 -0.06 14.45 6.58
C PRO A 161 0.46 13.04 6.84
N SER A 162 1.00 12.83 8.03
CA SER A 162 1.52 11.53 8.42
C SER A 162 1.37 11.30 9.93
N MET A 163 1.39 10.04 10.32
CA MET A 163 1.35 9.60 11.71
C MET A 163 2.32 8.44 11.91
N GLU A 164 3.20 8.55 12.89
CA GLU A 164 4.03 7.42 13.31
C GLU A 164 3.15 6.31 13.87
N LEU A 165 3.39 5.07 13.41
CA LEU A 165 2.65 3.90 13.86
C LEU A 165 3.43 3.11 14.90
N TRP A 166 4.61 2.60 14.54
CA TRP A 166 5.47 1.84 15.44
C TRP A 166 6.93 1.89 15.00
N ARG A 167 7.80 1.51 15.91
CA ARG A 167 9.23 1.36 15.68
C ARG A 167 9.63 -0.10 15.78
N ASP A 168 10.64 -0.47 15.01
CA ASP A 168 11.24 -1.80 15.02
C ASP A 168 12.75 -1.69 14.74
N SER A 169 13.46 -2.77 14.97
CA SER A 169 14.88 -2.92 14.63
C SER A 169 15.06 -4.10 13.70
N ASP A 170 16.17 -4.13 12.99
CA ASP A 170 16.52 -5.30 12.20
C ASP A 170 17.33 -6.30 13.00
N VAL A 171 17.14 -7.55 12.64
CA VAL A 171 17.90 -8.72 13.11
C VAL A 171 18.39 -9.52 11.91
N ILE A 172 19.34 -10.41 12.15
CA ILE A 172 19.78 -11.38 11.15
C ILE A 172 19.11 -12.70 11.45
N ILE A 173 18.52 -13.33 10.44
CA ILE A 173 17.99 -14.68 10.56
C ILE A 173 18.84 -15.69 9.81
N SER A 174 18.92 -16.90 10.37
CA SER A 174 19.53 -18.06 9.74
C SER A 174 18.65 -19.29 9.92
N TRP A 175 18.95 -20.37 9.23
CA TRP A 175 18.41 -21.67 9.59
C TRP A 175 18.94 -22.06 10.97
N ARG A 176 18.08 -22.59 11.86
CA ARG A 176 18.44 -22.98 13.25
C ARG A 176 19.59 -23.98 13.31
N ASP A 177 19.59 -24.94 12.37
CA ASP A 177 20.59 -26.00 12.32
C ASP A 177 21.81 -25.64 11.43
N ALA A 178 21.95 -24.40 11.01
CA ALA A 178 23.10 -23.91 10.25
C ALA A 178 24.38 -23.81 11.10
N GLY A 179 24.26 -23.92 12.44
CA GLY A 179 25.38 -23.95 13.37
C GLY A 179 25.95 -22.58 13.74
N TYR A 180 25.25 -21.50 13.48
CA TYR A 180 25.65 -20.16 13.91
C TYR A 180 25.25 -19.92 15.37
N THR A 181 26.19 -19.49 16.19
CA THR A 181 25.93 -19.00 17.56
C THR A 181 25.86 -17.48 17.62
N THR A 182 26.70 -16.81 16.86
CA THR A 182 26.78 -15.36 16.73
C THR A 182 27.13 -15.03 15.29
N ILE A 183 26.57 -13.94 14.75
CA ILE A 183 26.92 -13.44 13.44
C ILE A 183 27.80 -12.20 13.61
N THR A 184 29.11 -12.39 13.34
CA THR A 184 30.06 -11.27 13.25
C THR A 184 29.96 -10.62 11.87
N GLU A 185 30.58 -9.45 11.72
CA GLU A 185 30.67 -8.77 10.42
C GLU A 185 31.32 -9.66 9.37
N ASP A 186 32.41 -10.36 9.71
CA ASP A 186 33.10 -11.26 8.78
C ASP A 186 32.21 -12.40 8.32
N ILE A 187 31.52 -13.08 9.21
CA ILE A 187 30.57 -14.14 8.86
C ILE A 187 29.49 -13.59 7.96
N PHE A 188 28.97 -12.39 8.25
CA PHE A 188 27.90 -11.77 7.45
C PHE A 188 28.32 -11.55 6.00
N PHE A 189 29.53 -11.06 5.75
CA PHE A 189 29.99 -10.79 4.40
C PHE A 189 30.61 -12.00 3.66
N GLU A 190 30.99 -13.05 4.39
CA GLU A 190 31.53 -14.28 3.79
C GLU A 190 30.47 -15.23 3.25
N VAL A 191 29.29 -15.28 3.89
CA VAL A 191 28.24 -16.24 3.51
C VAL A 191 27.26 -15.64 2.49
N GLY A 192 26.46 -16.52 1.86
CA GLY A 192 25.42 -16.11 0.92
C GLY A 192 24.18 -15.55 1.62
N HIS A 193 23.44 -14.69 0.94
CA HIS A 193 22.26 -14.05 1.47
C HIS A 193 21.00 -14.29 0.63
N ALA A 194 19.86 -14.42 1.33
CA ALA A 194 18.54 -14.19 0.77
C ALA A 194 18.15 -12.73 1.07
N VAL A 195 17.66 -12.00 0.06
CA VAL A 195 17.35 -10.57 0.15
C VAL A 195 15.96 -10.33 -0.42
N SER A 196 15.17 -9.46 0.21
CA SER A 196 13.86 -9.05 -0.32
C SER A 196 13.98 -7.83 -1.24
N THR A 197 13.17 -7.82 -2.30
CA THR A 197 13.04 -6.67 -3.20
C THR A 197 11.58 -6.40 -3.49
N PHE A 198 11.20 -5.15 -3.70
CA PHE A 198 9.81 -4.73 -3.82
C PHE A 198 9.49 -4.15 -5.19
N GLY A 199 8.34 -4.56 -5.71
CA GLY A 199 7.81 -4.06 -6.97
C GLY A 199 8.59 -4.52 -8.21
N PRO A 200 8.14 -4.13 -9.41
CA PRO A 200 8.79 -4.48 -10.68
C PRO A 200 10.23 -3.97 -10.78
N ASP A 201 10.52 -2.83 -10.14
CA ASP A 201 11.82 -2.17 -10.15
C ASP A 201 12.82 -2.78 -9.17
N ARG A 202 12.43 -3.85 -8.46
CA ARG A 202 13.25 -4.56 -7.47
C ARG A 202 13.89 -3.63 -6.43
N ARG A 203 13.10 -2.71 -5.86
CA ARG A 203 13.60 -1.78 -4.85
C ARG A 203 14.09 -2.54 -3.63
N PRO A 204 15.30 -2.23 -3.12
CA PRO A 204 15.80 -2.81 -1.88
C PRO A 204 15.01 -2.28 -0.66
N SER A 205 15.14 -2.96 0.46
CA SER A 205 14.70 -2.42 1.76
C SER A 205 15.63 -1.28 2.21
N VAL A 206 15.17 -0.49 3.19
CA VAL A 206 16.01 0.57 3.81
C VAL A 206 17.30 -0.03 4.39
N THR A 207 17.21 -1.19 4.99
CA THR A 207 18.35 -1.90 5.57
C THR A 207 19.30 -2.40 4.49
N ASP A 208 18.79 -2.89 3.36
CA ASP A 208 19.64 -3.30 2.25
C ASP A 208 20.32 -2.09 1.58
N GLU A 209 19.64 -0.93 1.50
CA GLU A 209 20.28 0.32 1.07
C GLU A 209 21.38 0.78 2.04
N TYR A 210 21.18 0.57 3.33
CA TYR A 210 22.19 0.86 4.34
C TYR A 210 23.42 -0.07 4.21
N ILE A 211 23.20 -1.38 4.10
CA ILE A 211 24.25 -2.37 3.94
C ILE A 211 25.05 -2.14 2.64
N ALA A 212 24.37 -1.76 1.56
CA ALA A 212 25.02 -1.48 0.27
C ALA A 212 25.96 -0.26 0.28
N LYS A 213 25.91 0.57 1.34
CA LYS A 213 26.81 1.72 1.53
C LYS A 213 28.03 1.37 2.40
N MET A 214 28.12 0.14 2.89
CA MET A 214 29.30 -0.33 3.62
C MET A 214 30.45 -0.61 2.65
N ASP A 215 31.69 -0.61 3.16
CA ASP A 215 32.88 -0.84 2.34
C ASP A 215 33.06 -2.31 1.87
N ARG A 216 32.15 -3.19 2.30
CA ARG A 216 32.16 -4.62 1.95
C ARG A 216 30.93 -5.01 1.15
N GLU A 217 31.11 -5.80 0.12
CA GLU A 217 30.02 -6.27 -0.73
C GLU A 217 29.40 -7.56 -0.17
N ARG A 218 28.07 -7.59 -0.05
CA ARG A 218 27.30 -8.74 0.38
C ARG A 218 27.02 -9.67 -0.80
N ARG A 219 27.32 -10.96 -0.65
CA ARG A 219 27.04 -11.98 -1.66
C ARG A 219 25.56 -12.35 -1.67
N VAL A 220 24.78 -11.76 -2.56
CA VAL A 220 23.36 -12.07 -2.74
C VAL A 220 23.22 -13.33 -3.58
N GLU A 221 22.59 -14.38 -3.04
CA GLU A 221 22.34 -15.64 -3.75
C GLU A 221 20.88 -15.80 -4.18
N VAL A 222 19.94 -15.20 -3.44
CA VAL A 222 18.52 -15.30 -3.74
C VAL A 222 17.83 -13.94 -3.55
N LEU A 223 17.09 -13.50 -4.57
CA LEU A 223 16.20 -12.33 -4.49
C LEU A 223 14.76 -12.82 -4.35
N LEU A 224 14.04 -12.32 -3.38
CA LEU A 224 12.68 -12.74 -3.03
C LEU A 224 11.73 -11.54 -3.03
N PRO A 225 10.43 -11.74 -3.35
CA PRO A 225 9.49 -10.65 -3.56
C PRO A 225 8.90 -10.08 -2.25
N SER A 226 9.16 -10.69 -1.11
CA SER A 226 8.61 -10.29 0.18
C SER A 226 9.55 -10.58 1.34
N PHE A 227 9.34 -9.91 2.47
CA PHE A 227 10.10 -10.22 3.70
C PHE A 227 9.75 -11.61 4.27
N GLY A 228 8.50 -12.03 4.19
CA GLY A 228 8.08 -13.34 4.70
C GLY A 228 8.74 -14.52 4.00
N ASP A 229 9.09 -14.37 2.71
CA ASP A 229 9.78 -15.39 1.94
C ASP A 229 11.23 -15.62 2.40
N LEU A 230 11.84 -14.64 3.07
CA LEU A 230 13.21 -14.75 3.57
C LEU A 230 13.40 -15.96 4.50
N CYS A 231 12.38 -16.29 5.30
CA CYS A 231 12.43 -17.46 6.18
C CYS A 231 12.64 -18.76 5.39
N ARG A 232 11.94 -18.91 4.26
CA ARG A 232 12.15 -20.06 3.36
C ARG A 232 13.46 -19.97 2.60
N GLY A 233 13.94 -18.78 2.33
CA GLY A 233 15.22 -18.54 1.66
C GLY A 233 16.43 -18.98 2.46
N VAL A 234 16.33 -19.03 3.82
CA VAL A 234 17.43 -19.43 4.71
C VAL A 234 17.32 -20.88 5.19
N VAL A 235 16.11 -21.42 5.40
CA VAL A 235 15.91 -22.78 5.95
C VAL A 235 16.53 -23.84 5.05
N GLY A 236 17.29 -24.77 5.67
CA GLY A 236 18.01 -25.85 4.98
C GLY A 236 19.33 -25.40 4.32
N THR A 237 19.78 -24.18 4.58
CA THR A 237 21.00 -23.62 3.96
C THR A 237 21.88 -22.93 5.01
N ARG A 238 23.05 -22.46 4.58
CA ARG A 238 23.90 -21.57 5.40
C ARG A 238 23.67 -20.08 5.10
N ARG A 239 22.64 -19.72 4.31
CA ARG A 239 22.33 -18.33 4.00
C ARG A 239 21.88 -17.59 5.24
N LEU A 240 22.15 -16.28 5.23
CA LEU A 240 21.59 -15.32 6.16
C LEU A 240 20.55 -14.46 5.44
N ALA A 241 19.68 -13.81 6.21
CA ALA A 241 18.85 -12.74 5.73
C ALA A 241 18.67 -11.68 6.83
N THR A 242 18.47 -10.43 6.44
CA THR A 242 18.14 -9.33 7.36
C THR A 242 16.62 -9.15 7.36
N MET A 243 16.03 -9.06 8.54
CA MET A 243 14.59 -9.01 8.73
C MET A 243 14.22 -8.16 9.94
N HIS A 244 13.08 -7.50 9.90
CA HIS A 244 12.53 -6.75 11.05
C HIS A 244 12.27 -7.71 12.22
N ARG A 245 12.67 -7.32 13.43
CA ARG A 245 12.66 -8.15 14.64
C ARG A 245 11.27 -8.76 14.93
N ARG A 246 10.23 -7.93 14.99
CA ARG A 246 8.88 -8.42 15.27
C ARG A 246 8.43 -9.48 14.25
N TYR A 247 8.86 -9.32 13.00
CA TYR A 247 8.50 -10.24 11.94
C TYR A 247 9.31 -11.55 12.04
N ALA A 248 10.58 -11.46 12.38
CA ALA A 248 11.42 -12.64 12.67
C ALA A 248 10.84 -13.44 13.86
N GLU A 249 10.44 -12.78 14.94
CA GLU A 249 9.82 -13.39 16.11
C GLU A 249 8.49 -14.06 15.78
N TYR A 250 7.66 -13.42 14.92
CA TYR A 250 6.43 -14.01 14.43
C TYR A 250 6.70 -15.31 13.67
N PHE A 251 7.65 -15.30 12.73
CA PHE A 251 7.95 -16.47 11.91
C PHE A 251 8.79 -17.54 12.60
N ALA A 252 9.54 -17.24 13.64
CA ALA A 252 10.26 -18.24 14.44
C ALA A 252 9.31 -19.24 15.12
N ARG A 253 8.03 -18.92 15.23
CA ARG A 253 6.98 -19.83 15.72
C ARG A 253 6.56 -20.87 14.67
N VAL A 254 6.84 -20.60 13.39
CA VAL A 254 6.38 -21.41 12.25
C VAL A 254 7.56 -22.08 11.52
N TYR A 255 8.67 -21.36 11.39
CA TYR A 255 9.86 -21.83 10.69
C TYR A 255 11.00 -22.11 11.66
N PRO A 256 11.87 -23.11 11.37
CA PRO A 256 13.04 -23.41 12.17
C PRO A 256 14.17 -22.40 11.91
N ILE A 257 13.90 -21.12 12.15
CA ILE A 257 14.90 -20.06 12.05
C ILE A 257 15.49 -19.73 13.42
N ALA A 258 16.74 -19.28 13.43
CA ALA A 258 17.42 -18.65 14.56
C ALA A 258 17.50 -17.14 14.29
N ILE A 259 17.34 -16.36 15.35
CA ILE A 259 17.40 -14.88 15.31
C ILE A 259 18.72 -14.47 15.98
N HIS A 260 19.49 -13.64 15.30
CA HIS A 260 20.77 -13.12 15.77
C HIS A 260 20.72 -11.58 15.77
N GLU A 261 21.38 -10.98 16.77
CA GLU A 261 21.61 -9.54 16.78
C GLU A 261 22.55 -9.14 15.64
N THR A 262 22.39 -7.92 15.15
CA THR A 262 23.35 -7.32 14.23
C THR A 262 24.66 -7.00 14.97
N TRP A 263 25.81 -7.11 14.29
CA TRP A 263 27.13 -6.87 14.90
C TRP A 263 27.34 -5.40 15.28
N GLN A 264 26.57 -4.49 14.72
CA GLN A 264 26.49 -3.07 15.07
C GLN A 264 25.04 -2.61 14.93
N PRO A 265 24.64 -1.50 15.54
CA PRO A 265 23.30 -0.95 15.37
C PRO A 265 23.01 -0.62 13.90
N PHE A 266 21.93 -1.18 13.36
CA PHE A 266 21.38 -0.78 12.06
C PHE A 266 20.37 0.36 12.25
N PRO A 267 20.02 1.10 11.20
CA PRO A 267 19.02 2.15 11.28
C PRO A 267 17.70 1.65 11.86
N GLU A 268 17.11 2.44 12.74
CA GLU A 268 15.78 2.15 13.28
C GLU A 268 14.74 2.17 12.18
N ILE A 269 13.82 1.22 12.19
CA ILE A 269 12.70 1.14 11.26
C ILE A 269 11.49 1.82 11.90
N ILE A 270 11.13 2.98 11.37
CA ILE A 270 9.96 3.74 11.82
C ILE A 270 8.86 3.60 10.76
N GLN A 271 7.80 2.88 11.11
CA GLN A 271 6.63 2.73 10.25
C GLN A 271 5.69 3.93 10.41
N ILE A 272 5.25 4.47 9.29
CA ILE A 272 4.47 5.70 9.22
C ILE A 272 3.27 5.49 8.31
N ALA A 273 2.08 5.86 8.79
CA ALA A 273 0.91 6.04 7.94
C ALA A 273 0.96 7.44 7.31
N GLN A 274 0.74 7.51 6.01
CA GLN A 274 0.69 8.75 5.25
C GLN A 274 -0.54 8.77 4.35
N TRP A 275 -1.18 9.93 4.21
CA TRP A 275 -2.38 10.10 3.39
C TRP A 275 -2.39 11.43 2.63
N HIS A 276 -3.18 11.52 1.57
CA HIS A 276 -3.33 12.76 0.84
C HIS A 276 -4.13 13.78 1.66
N LYS A 277 -3.66 15.04 1.73
CA LYS A 277 -4.29 16.12 2.53
C LYS A 277 -5.78 16.34 2.26
N VAL A 278 -6.27 16.02 1.06
CA VAL A 278 -7.71 16.11 0.74
C VAL A 278 -8.58 15.15 1.58
N ARG A 279 -7.96 14.17 2.23
CA ARG A 279 -8.61 13.22 3.13
C ARG A 279 -8.48 13.56 4.61
N ASP A 280 -7.85 14.69 4.91
CA ASP A 280 -7.55 15.09 6.30
C ASP A 280 -8.81 15.30 7.16
N SER A 281 -9.94 15.63 6.54
CA SER A 281 -11.26 15.71 7.18
C SER A 281 -12.12 14.44 7.04
N ASP A 282 -11.57 13.34 6.51
CA ASP A 282 -12.31 12.11 6.22
C ASP A 282 -12.52 11.27 7.49
N PRO A 283 -13.77 11.13 8.02
CA PRO A 283 -14.03 10.41 9.26
C PRO A 283 -13.70 8.91 9.17
N GLY A 284 -13.85 8.30 7.98
CA GLY A 284 -13.51 6.89 7.77
C GLY A 284 -12.00 6.65 7.82
N LEU A 285 -11.20 7.59 7.27
CA LEU A 285 -9.76 7.55 7.41
C LEU A 285 -9.34 7.68 8.88
N HIS A 286 -9.90 8.64 9.61
CA HIS A 286 -9.62 8.83 11.03
C HIS A 286 -9.98 7.60 11.86
N TRP A 287 -11.05 6.90 11.50
CA TRP A 287 -11.42 5.64 12.15
C TRP A 287 -10.33 4.56 11.96
N ILE A 288 -9.79 4.39 10.74
CA ILE A 288 -8.69 3.45 10.49
C ILE A 288 -7.44 3.84 11.27
N LEU A 289 -7.05 5.13 11.21
CA LEU A 289 -5.85 5.63 11.90
C LEU A 289 -5.95 5.42 13.42
N ARG A 290 -7.13 5.61 13.99
CA ARG A 290 -7.39 5.31 15.40
C ARG A 290 -7.22 3.83 15.71
N LEU A 291 -7.82 2.94 14.92
CA LEU A 291 -7.65 1.50 15.12
C LEU A 291 -6.18 1.09 15.03
N LEU A 292 -5.41 1.67 14.09
CA LEU A 292 -3.98 1.41 13.97
C LEU A 292 -3.20 1.88 15.22
N SER A 293 -3.50 3.06 15.75
CA SER A 293 -2.83 3.57 16.96
C SER A 293 -3.13 2.73 18.20
N GLU A 294 -4.33 2.19 18.34
CA GLU A 294 -4.75 1.36 19.48
C GLU A 294 -4.15 -0.05 19.47
N ILE A 295 -3.73 -0.57 18.31
CA ILE A 295 -3.11 -1.90 18.19
C ILE A 295 -1.66 -1.86 18.71
N GLN A 296 -1.01 -0.71 18.65
CA GLN A 296 0.40 -0.53 18.97
C GLN A 296 0.64 -0.07 20.43
N ALA A 297 -0.41 0.30 21.14
CA ALA A 297 -0.38 0.65 22.55
C ALA A 297 -0.42 -0.59 23.45
#